data_38ca3016468b5ece720641dc56c3b12a
#
_entry.id   38ca3016468b5ece720641dc56c3b12a
#
_cell.length_a   1.000
_cell.length_b   1.000
_cell.length_c   1.000
_cell.angle_alpha   90.00
_cell.angle_beta   90.00
_cell.angle_gamma   90.00
#
_symmetry.space_group_name_H-M   'P 1'
#
loop_
_entity.id
_entity.type
_entity.pdbx_description
1 polymer ?
#
loop_
_entity_poly.entity_id
_entity_poly.type
_entity_poly.pdbx_seq_one_letter_code
_entity_poly.pdbx_strand_id
1 'polypeptide(L)'
;MPLHPHTSPPSPLRIGVNVRWLIAGKLEGTGWYTYRILEQLFQSHPEVEWHLFYDRTPGEEVAFSGASPSLHRHILGPAARHPWLWEYWNTVQIPRALKKHQIEVYWSPDGLLPMRVRGWNGRMVTTIHDLNFVHQPEGIPARVGAYYRRVVAQSARRADALLTVSQKTKDDVLQTYRVPADKVAVSYNAPAQTFRPLNAQEKVEAQKRFAMGFPYFCFVGAFTPRKNVRTLVEAFVDFRNRLPEAPHRLVLAGSTLHRDQALRRALEAAGDYVVTLGHVPGEDLQALYGGAEAFCFPSLFEGFGIPLVEAMASGCPVLSSSTSCMPEIVADAGLLLDPMDVNAWSQALIQMAQNPEMLANYRENGLTRAQDFGWEPSAEIVWKSLQPC
;
A
#
# COMPACT_ATOMS: atom_id res chain seq x y z
N MET A 1 26.09 -7.90 -56.39
CA MET A 1 25.92 -7.89 -54.92
C MET A 1 24.47 -7.44 -54.66
N PRO A 2 23.64 -8.28 -54.07
CA PRO A 2 22.31 -7.83 -53.65
C PRO A 2 22.46 -7.05 -52.36
N LEU A 3 21.92 -5.82 -52.34
CA LEU A 3 21.80 -4.97 -51.18
C LEU A 3 20.81 -5.65 -50.18
N HIS A 4 21.31 -6.02 -49.00
CA HIS A 4 20.45 -6.44 -47.91
C HIS A 4 19.49 -5.29 -47.56
N PRO A 5 18.20 -5.53 -47.41
CA PRO A 5 17.30 -4.51 -46.94
C PRO A 5 17.70 -4.12 -45.50
N HIS A 6 18.02 -2.85 -45.31
CA HIS A 6 18.18 -2.25 -43.99
C HIS A 6 16.80 -2.31 -43.32
N THR A 7 16.57 -3.35 -42.50
CA THR A 7 15.45 -3.36 -41.59
C THR A 7 15.73 -2.29 -40.54
N SER A 8 15.01 -1.19 -40.60
CA SER A 8 15.04 -0.21 -39.49
C SER A 8 14.77 -0.93 -38.17
N PRO A 9 15.48 -0.58 -37.09
CA PRO A 9 15.18 -1.18 -35.78
C PRO A 9 13.69 -0.96 -35.48
N PRO A 10 13.03 -1.96 -34.87
CA PRO A 10 11.64 -1.82 -34.49
C PRO A 10 11.46 -0.57 -33.63
N SER A 11 10.40 0.20 -33.86
CA SER A 11 10.09 1.37 -33.04
C SER A 11 9.94 0.95 -31.57
N PRO A 12 10.46 1.74 -30.61
CA PRO A 12 10.34 1.42 -29.19
C PRO A 12 8.89 1.27 -28.78
N LEU A 13 8.61 0.30 -27.91
CA LEU A 13 7.28 0.11 -27.32
C LEU A 13 6.88 1.36 -26.49
N ARG A 14 5.69 1.92 -26.76
CA ARG A 14 5.18 3.11 -26.08
C ARG A 14 4.18 2.74 -25.01
N ILE A 15 4.56 2.94 -23.74
CA ILE A 15 3.72 2.63 -22.59
C ILE A 15 3.27 3.92 -21.92
N GLY A 16 1.95 4.11 -21.84
CA GLY A 16 1.33 5.20 -21.08
C GLY A 16 0.94 4.75 -19.68
N VAL A 17 1.29 5.52 -18.66
CA VAL A 17 0.99 5.21 -17.27
C VAL A 17 0.21 6.34 -16.62
N ASN A 18 -0.89 6.02 -15.93
CA ASN A 18 -1.62 6.95 -15.08
C ASN A 18 -0.89 7.13 -13.75
N VAL A 19 -0.33 8.30 -13.53
CA VAL A 19 0.44 8.63 -12.32
C VAL A 19 -0.19 9.77 -11.50
N ARG A 20 -1.49 9.97 -11.59
CA ARG A 20 -2.21 11.03 -10.87
C ARG A 20 -2.12 10.93 -9.34
N TRP A 21 -1.83 9.74 -8.80
CA TRP A 21 -1.65 9.50 -7.37
C TRP A 21 -0.24 9.78 -6.87
N LEU A 22 0.69 10.13 -7.75
CA LEU A 22 2.02 10.58 -7.36
C LEU A 22 1.96 12.06 -6.95
N ILE A 23 1.53 12.29 -5.71
CA ILE A 23 1.40 13.62 -5.13
C ILE A 23 2.54 13.83 -4.12
N ALA A 24 3.40 14.79 -4.39
CA ALA A 24 4.53 15.14 -3.54
C ALA A 24 4.11 15.38 -2.07
N GLY A 25 4.84 14.81 -1.12
CA GLY A 25 4.55 14.89 0.31
C GLY A 25 3.27 14.17 0.75
N LYS A 26 2.58 13.42 -0.15
CA LYS A 26 1.32 12.72 0.13
C LYS A 26 1.22 11.37 -0.58
N LEU A 27 2.32 10.66 -0.69
CA LEU A 27 2.28 9.30 -1.23
C LEU A 27 1.62 8.36 -0.22
N GLU A 28 0.50 7.76 -0.62
CA GLU A 28 -0.18 6.67 0.08
C GLU A 28 0.11 5.33 -0.62
N GLY A 29 -0.43 4.22 -0.14
CA GLY A 29 -0.12 2.88 -0.62
C GLY A 29 -0.11 2.71 -2.14
N THR A 30 -1.17 3.19 -2.85
CA THR A 30 -1.24 3.17 -4.33
C THR A 30 -0.13 4.01 -4.97
N GLY A 31 0.19 5.17 -4.38
CA GLY A 31 1.27 6.04 -4.85
C GLY A 31 2.62 5.37 -4.68
N TRP A 32 2.92 4.81 -3.50
CA TRP A 32 4.17 4.09 -3.24
C TRP A 32 4.34 2.88 -4.16
N TYR A 33 3.31 2.05 -4.32
CA TYR A 33 3.33 0.94 -5.27
C TYR A 33 3.70 1.42 -6.69
N THR A 34 2.97 2.43 -7.19
CA THR A 34 3.21 2.98 -8.53
C THR A 34 4.63 3.51 -8.67
N TYR A 35 5.10 4.27 -7.69
CA TYR A 35 6.43 4.87 -7.70
C TYR A 35 7.52 3.80 -7.74
N ARG A 36 7.48 2.83 -6.82
CA ARG A 36 8.50 1.78 -6.70
C ARG A 36 8.52 0.83 -7.90
N ILE A 37 7.37 0.44 -8.41
CA ILE A 37 7.31 -0.38 -9.64
C ILE A 37 7.91 0.37 -10.83
N LEU A 38 7.57 1.66 -11.00
CA LEU A 38 8.13 2.45 -12.09
C LEU A 38 9.64 2.64 -11.99
N GLU A 39 10.18 2.85 -10.77
CA GLU A 39 11.64 2.90 -10.56
C GLU A 39 12.33 1.63 -11.09
N GLN A 40 11.80 0.45 -10.78
CA GLN A 40 12.33 -0.82 -11.26
C GLN A 40 12.19 -0.96 -12.79
N LEU A 41 11.01 -0.65 -13.33
CA LEU A 41 10.74 -0.77 -14.76
C LEU A 41 11.62 0.16 -15.61
N PHE A 42 11.89 1.39 -15.15
CA PHE A 42 12.76 2.30 -15.87
C PHE A 42 14.22 1.83 -15.92
N GLN A 43 14.68 1.17 -14.86
CA GLN A 43 16.01 0.59 -14.80
C GLN A 43 16.13 -0.67 -15.66
N SER A 44 15.12 -1.54 -15.61
CA SER A 44 15.15 -2.84 -16.30
C SER A 44 14.81 -2.73 -17.78
N HIS A 45 14.07 -1.69 -18.21
CA HIS A 45 13.58 -1.53 -19.59
C HIS A 45 13.84 -0.11 -20.12
N PRO A 46 15.13 0.27 -20.26
CA PRO A 46 15.51 1.60 -20.77
C PRO A 46 15.17 1.80 -22.26
N GLU A 47 14.91 0.72 -23.00
CA GLU A 47 14.50 0.73 -24.41
C GLU A 47 13.05 1.16 -24.63
N VAL A 48 12.22 1.17 -23.57
CA VAL A 48 10.80 1.53 -23.64
C VAL A 48 10.61 3.04 -23.62
N GLU A 49 9.71 3.52 -24.43
CA GLU A 49 9.27 4.92 -24.41
C GLU A 49 8.13 5.07 -23.40
N TRP A 50 8.44 5.65 -22.24
CA TRP A 50 7.51 5.80 -21.13
C TRP A 50 6.79 7.15 -21.17
N HIS A 51 5.45 7.14 -21.12
CA HIS A 51 4.61 8.33 -21.09
C HIS A 51 3.83 8.40 -19.78
N LEU A 52 4.23 9.28 -18.89
CA LEU A 52 3.58 9.48 -17.59
C LEU A 52 2.49 10.56 -17.68
N PHE A 53 1.27 10.20 -17.32
CA PHE A 53 0.12 11.11 -17.33
C PHE A 53 -0.20 11.60 -15.93
N TYR A 54 0.15 12.85 -15.65
CA TYR A 54 -0.16 13.57 -14.41
C TYR A 54 -1.40 14.42 -14.58
N ASP A 55 -2.21 14.55 -13.54
CA ASP A 55 -3.35 15.49 -13.52
C ASP A 55 -2.96 16.91 -13.06
N ARG A 56 -1.71 17.07 -12.59
CA ARG A 56 -1.10 18.32 -12.10
C ARG A 56 0.42 18.25 -12.25
N THR A 57 1.08 19.40 -12.10
CA THR A 57 2.55 19.43 -12.08
C THR A 57 3.06 18.58 -10.91
N PRO A 58 3.92 17.57 -11.17
CA PRO A 58 4.53 16.75 -10.12
C PRO A 58 5.55 17.57 -9.33
N GLY A 59 5.73 17.26 -8.03
CA GLY A 59 6.91 17.69 -7.30
C GLY A 59 8.16 16.94 -7.77
N GLU A 60 9.35 17.49 -7.49
CA GLU A 60 10.62 16.91 -7.94
C GLU A 60 10.80 15.47 -7.48
N GLU A 61 10.42 15.14 -6.26
CA GLU A 61 10.54 13.81 -5.63
C GLU A 61 9.73 12.71 -6.35
N VAL A 62 8.68 13.06 -7.11
CA VAL A 62 7.82 12.12 -7.84
C VAL A 62 7.86 12.35 -9.35
N ALA A 63 8.78 13.16 -9.82
CA ALA A 63 8.91 13.49 -11.24
C ALA A 63 9.78 12.50 -12.02
N PHE A 64 10.50 11.59 -11.37
CA PHE A 64 11.45 10.66 -11.98
C PHE A 64 12.47 11.34 -12.90
N SER A 65 13.02 12.48 -12.47
CA SER A 65 13.98 13.25 -13.26
C SER A 65 15.24 12.42 -13.52
N GLY A 66 15.55 12.18 -14.82
CA GLY A 66 16.71 11.39 -15.21
C GLY A 66 16.58 9.87 -15.08
N ALA A 67 15.43 9.34 -14.69
CA ALA A 67 15.24 7.90 -14.46
C ALA A 67 15.31 7.05 -15.76
N SER A 68 14.94 7.62 -16.90
CA SER A 68 15.04 6.98 -18.21
C SER A 68 15.27 8.04 -19.30
N PRO A 69 16.10 7.77 -20.32
CA PRO A 69 16.32 8.69 -21.44
C PRO A 69 15.06 8.90 -22.30
N SER A 70 14.14 7.92 -22.32
CA SER A 70 12.91 7.93 -23.11
C SER A 70 11.67 8.17 -22.25
N LEU A 71 11.79 9.01 -21.20
CA LEU A 71 10.70 9.34 -20.29
C LEU A 71 10.02 10.67 -20.66
N HIS A 72 8.73 10.59 -20.99
CA HIS A 72 7.88 11.73 -21.35
C HIS A 72 6.85 12.02 -20.24
N ARG A 73 6.78 13.25 -19.78
CA ARG A 73 5.82 13.68 -18.75
C ARG A 73 4.75 14.56 -19.39
N HIS A 74 3.49 14.21 -19.13
CA HIS A 74 2.33 14.94 -19.68
C HIS A 74 1.42 15.39 -18.55
N ILE A 75 1.16 16.68 -18.50
CA ILE A 75 0.20 17.26 -17.55
C ILE A 75 -1.14 17.40 -18.27
N LEU A 76 -2.12 16.61 -17.85
CA LEU A 76 -3.45 16.56 -18.43
C LEU A 76 -4.45 17.21 -17.46
N GLY A 77 -4.55 18.55 -17.50
CA GLY A 77 -5.48 19.28 -16.62
C GLY A 77 -6.95 19.18 -17.08
N PRO A 78 -7.91 19.57 -16.23
CA PRO A 78 -7.74 20.06 -14.85
C PRO A 78 -7.41 18.96 -13.85
N ALA A 79 -6.83 19.34 -12.69
CA ALA A 79 -6.49 18.41 -11.63
C ALA A 79 -7.73 17.62 -11.15
N ALA A 80 -7.64 16.30 -11.17
CA ALA A 80 -8.74 15.39 -10.91
C ALA A 80 -8.99 15.23 -9.39
N ARG A 81 -9.49 16.29 -8.71
CA ARG A 81 -9.72 16.35 -7.25
C ARG A 81 -11.14 15.98 -6.82
N HIS A 82 -12.06 15.71 -7.76
CA HIS A 82 -13.46 15.43 -7.50
C HIS A 82 -13.97 14.32 -8.43
N PRO A 83 -14.95 13.49 -8.04
CA PRO A 83 -15.46 12.40 -8.88
C PRO A 83 -15.84 12.77 -10.32
N TRP A 84 -16.40 13.95 -10.56
CA TRP A 84 -16.68 14.45 -11.91
C TRP A 84 -15.42 14.69 -12.74
N LEU A 85 -14.34 15.17 -12.10
CA LEU A 85 -13.06 15.37 -12.75
C LEU A 85 -12.32 14.05 -12.97
N TRP A 86 -12.53 13.04 -12.11
CA TRP A 86 -12.04 11.68 -12.34
C TRP A 86 -12.70 11.05 -13.58
N GLU A 87 -14.03 11.23 -13.72
CA GLU A 87 -14.74 10.75 -14.92
C GLU A 87 -14.24 11.48 -16.16
N TYR A 88 -14.11 12.82 -16.14
CA TYR A 88 -13.57 13.59 -17.24
C TYR A 88 -12.13 13.17 -17.60
N TRP A 89 -11.29 12.94 -16.61
CA TRP A 89 -9.94 12.42 -16.79
C TRP A 89 -9.94 11.10 -17.56
N ASN A 90 -10.70 10.13 -17.09
CA ASN A 90 -10.73 8.79 -17.66
C ASN A 90 -11.47 8.73 -19.01
N THR A 91 -12.49 9.57 -19.24
CA THR A 91 -13.31 9.49 -20.45
C THR A 91 -12.87 10.43 -21.56
N VAL A 92 -12.13 11.48 -21.24
CA VAL A 92 -11.74 12.52 -22.20
C VAL A 92 -10.22 12.69 -22.29
N GLN A 93 -9.55 12.96 -21.17
CA GLN A 93 -8.14 13.31 -21.19
C GLN A 93 -7.25 12.13 -21.53
N ILE A 94 -7.41 11.00 -20.85
CA ILE A 94 -6.65 9.78 -21.14
C ILE A 94 -6.89 9.29 -22.57
N PRO A 95 -8.13 9.13 -23.09
CA PRO A 95 -8.36 8.74 -24.48
C PRO A 95 -7.69 9.64 -25.52
N ARG A 96 -7.67 10.96 -25.29
CA ARG A 96 -6.97 11.90 -26.17
C ARG A 96 -5.46 11.73 -26.11
N ALA A 97 -4.91 11.57 -24.91
CA ALA A 97 -3.47 11.38 -24.70
C ALA A 97 -2.97 10.08 -25.35
N LEU A 98 -3.70 8.97 -25.17
CA LEU A 98 -3.36 7.67 -25.78
C LEU A 98 -3.23 7.76 -27.29
N LYS A 99 -4.16 8.45 -27.97
CA LYS A 99 -4.09 8.66 -29.42
C LYS A 99 -2.99 9.63 -29.83
N LYS A 100 -2.91 10.79 -29.15
CA LYS A 100 -1.95 11.84 -29.48
C LYS A 100 -0.51 11.34 -29.43
N HIS A 101 -0.20 10.52 -28.42
CA HIS A 101 1.14 10.00 -28.19
C HIS A 101 1.33 8.57 -28.72
N GLN A 102 0.36 8.04 -29.50
CA GLN A 102 0.41 6.73 -30.14
C GLN A 102 0.76 5.62 -29.14
N ILE A 103 0.16 5.65 -27.95
CA ILE A 103 0.40 4.68 -26.89
C ILE A 103 -0.10 3.30 -27.30
N GLU A 104 0.73 2.28 -27.14
CA GLU A 104 0.41 0.89 -27.49
C GLU A 104 -0.11 0.12 -26.28
N VAL A 105 0.40 0.43 -25.08
CA VAL A 105 -0.02 -0.17 -23.82
C VAL A 105 -0.34 0.92 -22.81
N TYR A 106 -1.48 0.84 -22.16
CA TYR A 106 -1.88 1.76 -21.11
C TYR A 106 -2.03 1.03 -19.79
N TRP A 107 -1.29 1.49 -18.76
CA TRP A 107 -1.38 0.98 -17.40
C TRP A 107 -1.97 2.03 -16.45
N SER A 108 -3.03 1.63 -15.73
CA SER A 108 -3.63 2.44 -14.68
C SER A 108 -3.50 1.72 -13.33
N PRO A 109 -2.53 2.11 -12.49
CA PRO A 109 -2.26 1.43 -11.22
C PRO A 109 -3.28 1.76 -10.11
N ASP A 110 -4.42 2.34 -10.43
CA ASP A 110 -5.47 2.78 -9.48
C ASP A 110 -6.84 2.10 -9.67
N GLY A 111 -6.91 1.05 -10.46
CA GLY A 111 -8.15 0.31 -10.71
C GLY A 111 -9.09 0.94 -11.75
N LEU A 112 -8.75 2.10 -12.33
CA LEU A 112 -9.65 2.89 -13.16
C LEU A 112 -9.18 2.96 -14.61
N LEU A 113 -9.91 2.32 -15.52
CA LEU A 113 -9.65 2.39 -16.96
C LEU A 113 -10.68 3.26 -17.68
N PRO A 114 -10.31 3.87 -18.83
CA PRO A 114 -11.25 4.58 -19.68
C PRO A 114 -12.31 3.62 -20.21
N MET A 115 -13.57 4.06 -20.20
CA MET A 115 -14.73 3.25 -20.61
C MET A 115 -14.63 2.77 -22.06
N ARG A 116 -14.18 3.63 -22.98
CA ARG A 116 -13.98 3.34 -24.39
C ARG A 116 -13.03 4.35 -25.01
N VAL A 117 -12.03 3.86 -25.71
CA VAL A 117 -11.13 4.71 -26.51
C VAL A 117 -11.39 4.42 -27.98
N ARG A 118 -12.32 5.19 -28.58
CA ARG A 118 -12.71 4.99 -29.97
C ARG A 118 -11.52 5.24 -30.91
N GLY A 119 -11.22 4.26 -31.80
CA GLY A 119 -10.10 4.35 -32.75
C GLY A 119 -8.72 4.22 -32.09
N TRP A 120 -8.63 3.51 -30.97
CA TRP A 120 -7.40 3.07 -30.33
C TRP A 120 -7.55 1.59 -29.95
N ASN A 121 -6.57 0.77 -30.31
CA ASN A 121 -6.62 -0.69 -30.17
C ASN A 121 -5.43 -1.20 -29.31
N GLY A 122 -4.84 -0.33 -28.49
CA GLY A 122 -3.77 -0.73 -27.59
C GLY A 122 -4.27 -1.57 -26.41
N ARG A 123 -3.33 -2.17 -25.70
CA ARG A 123 -3.56 -3.02 -24.53
C ARG A 123 -3.88 -2.18 -23.29
N MET A 124 -4.85 -2.61 -22.49
CA MET A 124 -5.22 -1.97 -21.21
C MET A 124 -4.88 -2.86 -20.03
N VAL A 125 -4.06 -2.36 -19.11
CA VAL A 125 -3.69 -3.04 -17.86
C VAL A 125 -4.09 -2.17 -16.69
N THR A 126 -4.56 -2.78 -15.60
CA THR A 126 -4.88 -2.03 -14.38
C THR A 126 -4.53 -2.82 -13.12
N THR A 127 -4.19 -2.10 -12.03
CA THR A 127 -3.95 -2.70 -10.72
C THR A 127 -5.09 -2.36 -9.78
N ILE A 128 -5.70 -3.39 -9.19
CA ILE A 128 -6.74 -3.25 -8.16
C ILE A 128 -6.09 -3.55 -6.80
N HIS A 129 -6.01 -2.54 -5.96
CA HIS A 129 -5.35 -2.65 -4.65
C HIS A 129 -6.23 -3.35 -3.61
N ASP A 130 -7.51 -3.05 -3.58
CA ASP A 130 -8.50 -3.69 -2.72
C ASP A 130 -9.93 -3.46 -3.24
N LEU A 131 -10.89 -4.09 -2.59
CA LEU A 131 -12.32 -3.86 -2.82
C LEU A 131 -13.02 -3.36 -1.55
N ASN A 132 -12.37 -2.47 -0.79
CA ASN A 132 -12.91 -1.91 0.45
C ASN A 132 -14.26 -1.21 0.24
N PHE A 133 -14.45 -0.56 -0.90
CA PHE A 133 -15.71 0.09 -1.29
C PHE A 133 -16.85 -0.89 -1.55
N VAL A 134 -16.57 -2.20 -1.63
CA VAL A 134 -17.55 -3.29 -1.68
C VAL A 134 -17.78 -3.86 -0.28
N HIS A 135 -16.71 -4.20 0.46
CA HIS A 135 -16.77 -4.94 1.71
C HIS A 135 -16.90 -4.07 2.96
N GLN A 136 -16.37 -2.83 2.93
CA GLN A 136 -16.37 -1.88 4.06
C GLN A 136 -16.82 -0.48 3.60
N PRO A 137 -18.07 -0.35 3.08
CA PRO A 137 -18.54 0.89 2.45
C PRO A 137 -18.76 2.05 3.45
N GLU A 138 -18.88 1.76 4.76
CA GLU A 138 -19.27 2.72 5.79
C GLU A 138 -18.25 3.86 5.98
N GLY A 139 -16.97 3.60 5.67
CA GLY A 139 -15.91 4.61 5.73
C GLY A 139 -15.78 5.49 4.48
N ILE A 140 -16.64 5.28 3.47
CA ILE A 140 -16.52 5.93 2.15
C ILE A 140 -17.79 6.72 1.85
N PRO A 141 -17.70 8.02 1.44
CA PRO A 141 -18.87 8.78 1.02
C PRO A 141 -19.66 8.02 -0.06
N ALA A 142 -21.00 7.91 0.10
CA ALA A 142 -21.85 7.06 -0.73
C ALA A 142 -21.67 7.28 -2.24
N ARG A 143 -21.52 8.54 -2.68
CA ARG A 143 -21.30 8.89 -4.09
C ARG A 143 -19.94 8.37 -4.60
N VAL A 144 -18.90 8.44 -3.78
CA VAL A 144 -17.56 7.95 -4.10
C VAL A 144 -17.57 6.43 -4.17
N GLY A 145 -18.18 5.75 -3.20
CA GLY A 145 -18.34 4.30 -3.20
C GLY A 145 -19.12 3.79 -4.42
N ALA A 146 -20.22 4.48 -4.80
CA ALA A 146 -20.99 4.15 -5.99
C ALA A 146 -20.16 4.32 -7.28
N TYR A 147 -19.36 5.37 -7.37
CA TYR A 147 -18.43 5.59 -8.48
C TYR A 147 -17.42 4.45 -8.61
N TYR A 148 -16.72 4.11 -7.51
CA TYR A 148 -15.74 3.02 -7.52
C TYR A 148 -16.38 1.67 -7.87
N ARG A 149 -17.51 1.31 -7.25
CA ARG A 149 -18.22 0.06 -7.58
C ARG A 149 -18.53 -0.05 -9.07
N ARG A 150 -18.99 1.04 -9.70
CA ARG A 150 -19.28 1.07 -11.12
C ARG A 150 -18.03 0.98 -11.99
N VAL A 151 -17.06 1.86 -11.76
CA VAL A 151 -15.92 2.03 -12.66
C VAL A 151 -14.91 0.88 -12.52
N VAL A 152 -14.63 0.42 -11.29
CA VAL A 152 -13.72 -0.72 -11.10
C VAL A 152 -14.30 -2.01 -11.68
N ALA A 153 -15.62 -2.26 -11.54
CA ALA A 153 -16.28 -3.40 -12.16
C ALA A 153 -16.16 -3.38 -13.69
N GLN A 154 -16.28 -2.20 -14.31
CA GLN A 154 -16.11 -2.03 -15.74
C GLN A 154 -14.65 -2.19 -16.16
N SER A 155 -13.71 -1.63 -15.41
CA SER A 155 -12.26 -1.77 -15.62
C SER A 155 -11.83 -3.23 -15.56
N ALA A 156 -12.28 -3.97 -14.55
CA ALA A 156 -11.96 -5.39 -14.35
C ALA A 156 -12.37 -6.25 -15.56
N ARG A 157 -13.56 -6.00 -16.12
CA ARG A 157 -14.05 -6.76 -17.28
C ARG A 157 -13.33 -6.38 -18.57
N ARG A 158 -12.88 -5.16 -18.70
CA ARG A 158 -12.32 -4.59 -19.95
C ARG A 158 -10.80 -4.67 -20.04
N ALA A 159 -10.12 -4.72 -18.92
CA ALA A 159 -8.66 -4.82 -18.92
C ALA A 159 -8.22 -6.07 -19.68
N ASP A 160 -7.14 -6.01 -20.42
CA ASP A 160 -6.49 -7.16 -21.05
C ASP A 160 -5.70 -7.97 -20.03
N ALA A 161 -5.16 -7.30 -19.01
CA ALA A 161 -4.58 -7.92 -17.83
C ALA A 161 -4.93 -7.12 -16.56
N LEU A 162 -5.07 -7.84 -15.46
CA LEU A 162 -5.34 -7.30 -14.13
C LEU A 162 -4.18 -7.64 -13.20
N LEU A 163 -3.81 -6.68 -12.38
CA LEU A 163 -2.86 -6.85 -11.30
C LEU A 163 -3.57 -6.66 -9.97
N THR A 164 -3.20 -7.45 -8.99
CA THR A 164 -3.66 -7.31 -7.60
C THR A 164 -2.44 -7.34 -6.68
N VAL A 165 -2.57 -6.79 -5.48
CA VAL A 165 -1.45 -6.65 -4.55
C VAL A 165 -1.37 -7.75 -3.50
N SER A 166 -2.30 -8.72 -3.55
CA SER A 166 -2.31 -9.94 -2.74
C SER A 166 -3.13 -11.03 -3.42
N GLN A 167 -2.91 -12.29 -3.03
CA GLN A 167 -3.75 -13.40 -3.48
C GLN A 167 -5.19 -13.22 -3.00
N LYS A 168 -5.37 -12.72 -1.77
CA LYS A 168 -6.69 -12.41 -1.23
C LYS A 168 -7.45 -11.39 -2.09
N THR A 169 -6.77 -10.33 -2.53
CA THR A 169 -7.38 -9.35 -3.45
C THR A 169 -7.68 -9.97 -4.81
N LYS A 170 -6.83 -10.89 -5.32
CA LYS A 170 -7.10 -11.64 -6.54
C LYS A 170 -8.38 -12.47 -6.39
N ASP A 171 -8.50 -13.24 -5.32
CA ASP A 171 -9.68 -14.08 -5.06
C ASP A 171 -10.95 -13.23 -4.96
N ASP A 172 -10.88 -12.08 -4.30
CA ASP A 172 -11.95 -11.10 -4.20
C ASP A 172 -12.38 -10.56 -5.58
N VAL A 173 -11.41 -10.22 -6.42
CA VAL A 173 -11.66 -9.75 -7.81
C VAL A 173 -12.32 -10.83 -8.65
N LEU A 174 -11.82 -12.07 -8.57
CA LEU A 174 -12.37 -13.23 -9.30
C LEU A 174 -13.83 -13.49 -8.86
N GLN A 175 -14.09 -13.50 -7.57
CA GLN A 175 -15.41 -13.76 -7.01
C GLN A 175 -16.39 -12.63 -7.36
N THR A 176 -15.98 -11.35 -7.18
CA THR A 176 -16.85 -10.19 -7.32
C THR A 176 -17.16 -9.88 -8.79
N TYR A 177 -16.17 -9.94 -9.66
CA TYR A 177 -16.32 -9.51 -11.06
C TYR A 177 -16.41 -10.65 -12.07
N ARG A 178 -16.15 -11.89 -11.66
CA ARG A 178 -16.21 -13.11 -12.47
C ARG A 178 -15.36 -13.01 -13.74
N VAL A 179 -14.14 -12.48 -13.59
CA VAL A 179 -13.15 -12.41 -14.68
C VAL A 179 -12.34 -13.70 -14.74
N PRO A 180 -11.75 -14.06 -15.91
CA PRO A 180 -10.89 -15.22 -16.05
C PRO A 180 -9.66 -15.15 -15.10
N ALA A 181 -9.29 -16.26 -14.47
CA ALA A 181 -8.22 -16.30 -13.48
C ALA A 181 -6.83 -16.07 -14.08
N ASP A 182 -6.61 -16.49 -15.32
CA ASP A 182 -5.38 -16.30 -16.10
C ASP A 182 -5.15 -14.82 -16.47
N LYS A 183 -6.19 -14.00 -16.43
CA LYS A 183 -6.13 -12.57 -16.66
C LYS A 183 -5.59 -11.80 -15.44
N VAL A 184 -5.56 -12.42 -14.24
CA VAL A 184 -5.23 -11.75 -12.97
C VAL A 184 -3.91 -12.26 -12.41
N ALA A 185 -2.89 -11.40 -12.34
CA ALA A 185 -1.62 -11.68 -11.71
C ALA A 185 -1.49 -10.95 -10.37
N VAL A 186 -0.72 -11.51 -9.43
CA VAL A 186 -0.44 -10.91 -8.13
C VAL A 186 0.94 -10.27 -8.18
N SER A 187 0.99 -8.94 -7.96
CA SER A 187 2.21 -8.16 -7.83
C SER A 187 2.21 -7.53 -6.43
N TYR A 188 2.92 -8.16 -5.50
CA TYR A 188 2.97 -7.74 -4.10
C TYR A 188 3.59 -6.35 -3.92
N ASN A 189 3.20 -5.66 -2.85
CA ASN A 189 4.01 -4.56 -2.34
C ASN A 189 5.23 -5.12 -1.60
N ALA A 190 6.21 -4.25 -1.36
CA ALA A 190 7.40 -4.60 -0.59
C ALA A 190 7.80 -3.45 0.34
N PRO A 191 8.61 -3.68 1.38
CA PRO A 191 9.17 -2.60 2.18
C PRO A 191 10.19 -1.80 1.37
N ALA A 192 10.44 -0.55 1.78
CA ALA A 192 11.58 0.19 1.24
C ALA A 192 12.89 -0.39 1.78
N GLN A 193 13.98 -0.27 1.02
CA GLN A 193 15.31 -0.79 1.43
C GLN A 193 15.87 -0.12 2.69
N THR A 194 15.31 1.00 3.11
CA THR A 194 15.70 1.70 4.33
C THR A 194 15.28 0.99 5.60
N PHE A 195 14.28 0.10 5.55
CA PHE A 195 13.83 -0.66 6.71
C PHE A 195 14.82 -1.78 7.04
N ARG A 196 15.40 -1.72 8.24
CA ARG A 196 16.37 -2.67 8.79
C ARG A 196 16.23 -2.73 10.31
N PRO A 197 16.70 -3.79 10.96
CA PRO A 197 16.79 -3.84 12.42
C PRO A 197 17.66 -2.69 12.97
N LEU A 198 17.27 -2.19 14.14
CA LEU A 198 18.07 -1.24 14.92
C LEU A 198 19.12 -1.97 15.77
N ASN A 199 20.28 -1.36 15.95
CA ASN A 199 21.21 -1.76 17.01
C ASN A 199 20.70 -1.34 18.40
N ALA A 200 21.36 -1.78 19.46
CA ALA A 200 20.93 -1.53 20.85
C ALA A 200 20.85 -0.03 21.18
N GLN A 201 21.80 0.78 20.71
CA GLN A 201 21.82 2.22 20.96
C GLN A 201 20.70 2.92 20.20
N GLU A 202 20.51 2.61 18.91
CA GLU A 202 19.41 3.14 18.10
C GLU A 202 18.05 2.81 18.71
N LYS A 203 17.88 1.60 19.28
CA LYS A 203 16.65 1.19 19.97
C LYS A 203 16.38 2.06 21.20
N VAL A 204 17.39 2.33 22.02
CA VAL A 204 17.27 3.21 23.20
C VAL A 204 16.90 4.64 22.77
N GLU A 205 17.50 5.14 21.69
CA GLU A 205 17.19 6.47 21.14
C GLU A 205 15.75 6.54 20.61
N ALA A 206 15.29 5.52 19.90
CA ALA A 206 13.91 5.40 19.45
C ALA A 206 12.91 5.38 20.61
N GLN A 207 13.19 4.61 21.68
CA GLN A 207 12.37 4.58 22.88
C GLN A 207 12.30 5.95 23.57
N LYS A 208 13.43 6.65 23.68
CA LYS A 208 13.45 8.02 24.23
C LYS A 208 12.62 8.98 23.39
N ARG A 209 12.76 8.90 22.07
CA ARG A 209 12.10 9.79 21.12
C ARG A 209 10.58 9.59 21.06
N PHE A 210 10.12 8.35 20.99
CA PHE A 210 8.72 8.04 20.73
C PHE A 210 7.90 7.68 21.98
N ALA A 211 8.56 7.20 23.03
CA ALA A 211 7.90 6.66 24.24
C ALA A 211 8.53 7.14 25.55
N MET A 212 9.23 8.27 25.55
CA MET A 212 9.84 8.86 26.77
C MET A 212 10.81 7.91 27.50
N GLY A 213 11.46 7.00 26.75
CA GLY A 213 12.39 6.01 27.27
C GLY A 213 11.77 4.69 27.75
N PHE A 214 10.45 4.54 27.62
CA PHE A 214 9.75 3.30 27.96
C PHE A 214 9.69 2.32 26.80
N PRO A 215 9.62 0.99 27.06
CA PRO A 215 9.24 0.02 26.03
C PRO A 215 7.83 0.33 25.50
N TYR A 216 7.57 0.01 24.22
CA TYR A 216 6.30 0.36 23.64
C TYR A 216 5.82 -0.62 22.58
N PHE A 217 4.49 -0.71 22.46
CA PHE A 217 3.80 -1.25 21.31
C PHE A 217 3.45 -0.10 20.35
N CYS A 218 3.44 -0.33 19.05
CA CYS A 218 3.11 0.74 18.12
C CYS A 218 2.03 0.35 17.12
N PHE A 219 1.34 1.37 16.61
CA PHE A 219 0.43 1.32 15.47
C PHE A 219 0.80 2.42 14.49
N VAL A 220 0.72 2.13 13.18
CA VAL A 220 0.94 3.11 12.11
C VAL A 220 -0.22 3.06 11.11
N GLY A 221 -0.87 4.20 10.90
CA GLY A 221 -1.96 4.33 9.92
C GLY A 221 -2.98 5.39 10.29
N ALA A 222 -3.81 5.79 9.33
CA ALA A 222 -4.92 6.72 9.58
C ALA A 222 -5.98 6.09 10.52
N PHE A 223 -6.49 6.85 11.49
CA PHE A 223 -7.48 6.36 12.47
C PHE A 223 -8.88 6.34 11.84
N THR A 224 -9.09 5.40 10.94
CA THR A 224 -10.39 5.14 10.30
C THR A 224 -11.08 3.94 10.96
N PRO A 225 -12.41 3.79 10.84
CA PRO A 225 -13.12 2.61 11.36
C PRO A 225 -12.51 1.29 10.87
N ARG A 226 -12.09 1.22 9.60
CA ARG A 226 -11.46 0.06 8.98
C ARG A 226 -10.14 -0.35 9.65
N LYS A 227 -9.36 0.62 10.13
CA LYS A 227 -8.08 0.38 10.84
C LYS A 227 -8.27 -0.07 12.28
N ASN A 228 -9.48 0.05 12.84
CA ASN A 228 -9.91 -0.51 14.12
C ASN A 228 -8.99 -0.19 15.32
N VAL A 229 -8.43 1.01 15.32
CA VAL A 229 -7.52 1.48 16.39
C VAL A 229 -8.18 1.43 17.76
N ARG A 230 -9.51 1.58 17.82
CA ARG A 230 -10.27 1.52 19.06
C ARG A 230 -10.06 0.20 19.80
N THR A 231 -10.22 -0.93 19.13
CA THR A 231 -9.99 -2.26 19.73
C THR A 231 -8.60 -2.38 20.35
N LEU A 232 -7.57 -1.86 19.67
CA LEU A 232 -6.21 -1.87 20.19
C LEU A 232 -6.06 -1.01 21.45
N VAL A 233 -6.67 0.18 21.47
CA VAL A 233 -6.61 1.06 22.68
C VAL A 233 -7.37 0.43 23.85
N GLU A 234 -8.57 -0.13 23.59
CA GLU A 234 -9.35 -0.85 24.62
C GLU A 234 -8.57 -2.07 25.18
N ALA A 235 -7.92 -2.83 24.29
CA ALA A 235 -7.08 -3.95 24.68
C ALA A 235 -5.84 -3.51 25.50
N PHE A 236 -5.25 -2.38 25.14
CA PHE A 236 -4.12 -1.82 25.89
C PHE A 236 -4.55 -1.31 27.28
N VAL A 237 -5.74 -0.72 27.42
CA VAL A 237 -6.30 -0.38 28.74
C VAL A 237 -6.49 -1.63 29.60
N ASP A 238 -7.03 -2.71 29.04
CA ASP A 238 -7.19 -3.98 29.74
C ASP A 238 -5.83 -4.61 30.09
N PHE A 239 -4.85 -4.55 29.18
CA PHE A 239 -3.45 -4.93 29.44
C PHE A 239 -2.89 -4.19 30.67
N ARG A 240 -3.07 -2.88 30.74
CA ARG A 240 -2.61 -2.06 31.89
C ARG A 240 -3.29 -2.45 33.19
N ASN A 241 -4.58 -2.77 33.16
CA ASN A 241 -5.32 -3.20 34.35
C ASN A 241 -4.87 -4.56 34.87
N ARG A 242 -4.51 -5.48 33.97
CA ARG A 242 -4.04 -6.84 34.33
C ARG A 242 -2.56 -6.87 34.70
N LEU A 243 -1.76 -5.97 34.15
CA LEU A 243 -0.32 -5.90 34.39
C LEU A 243 0.10 -4.45 34.74
N PRO A 244 -0.33 -3.92 35.91
CA PRO A 244 -0.13 -2.52 36.30
C PRO A 244 1.34 -2.13 36.39
N GLU A 245 2.23 -3.07 36.71
CA GLU A 245 3.67 -2.84 36.85
C GLU A 245 4.40 -2.75 35.47
N ALA A 246 3.79 -3.15 34.39
CA ALA A 246 4.44 -3.06 33.08
C ALA A 246 4.67 -1.59 32.70
N PRO A 247 5.89 -1.17 32.32
CA PRO A 247 6.19 0.23 32.05
C PRO A 247 5.74 0.67 30.62
N HIS A 248 5.17 -0.25 29.85
CA HIS A 248 4.89 -0.10 28.42
C HIS A 248 3.99 1.08 28.10
N ARG A 249 4.26 1.67 26.93
CA ARG A 249 3.41 2.67 26.28
C ARG A 249 2.76 2.07 25.02
N LEU A 250 1.67 2.66 24.60
CA LEU A 250 1.11 2.45 23.25
C LEU A 250 1.37 3.71 22.41
N VAL A 251 2.12 3.57 21.35
CA VAL A 251 2.47 4.68 20.45
C VAL A 251 1.63 4.58 19.17
N LEU A 252 0.83 5.60 18.91
CA LEU A 252 -0.06 5.68 17.76
C LEU A 252 0.44 6.73 16.78
N ALA A 253 0.91 6.29 15.60
CA ALA A 253 1.34 7.16 14.51
C ALA A 253 0.27 7.21 13.42
N GLY A 254 -0.21 8.41 13.11
CA GLY A 254 -1.24 8.67 12.13
C GLY A 254 -2.18 9.80 12.53
N SER A 255 -3.07 10.18 11.63
CA SER A 255 -4.01 11.25 11.86
C SER A 255 -5.44 10.73 12.09
N THR A 256 -6.17 11.42 12.96
CA THR A 256 -7.60 11.17 13.17
C THR A 256 -8.38 11.82 12.03
N LEU A 257 -8.87 11.03 11.10
CA LEU A 257 -9.69 11.48 9.97
C LEU A 257 -11.20 11.53 10.32
N HIS A 258 -11.60 10.86 11.40
CA HIS A 258 -13.00 10.73 11.80
C HIS A 258 -13.21 11.15 13.26
N ARG A 259 -14.41 11.72 13.54
CA ARG A 259 -14.86 12.01 14.89
C ARG A 259 -15.42 10.73 15.52
N ASP A 260 -14.55 9.83 15.96
CA ASP A 260 -14.93 8.63 16.71
C ASP A 260 -14.94 8.95 18.21
N GLN A 261 -16.15 9.09 18.77
CA GLN A 261 -16.32 9.35 20.20
C GLN A 261 -15.90 8.16 21.08
N ALA A 262 -16.05 6.93 20.59
CA ALA A 262 -15.68 5.74 21.34
C ALA A 262 -14.15 5.62 21.41
N LEU A 263 -13.44 5.85 20.31
CA LEU A 263 -11.98 5.93 20.31
C LEU A 263 -11.47 7.03 21.25
N ARG A 264 -12.09 8.22 21.23
CA ARG A 264 -11.72 9.31 22.13
C ARG A 264 -11.84 8.92 23.60
N ARG A 265 -12.97 8.30 23.99
CA ARG A 265 -13.18 7.80 25.36
C ARG A 265 -12.16 6.73 25.76
N ALA A 266 -11.80 5.83 24.85
CA ALA A 266 -10.76 4.83 25.10
C ALA A 266 -9.38 5.48 25.30
N LEU A 267 -9.04 6.50 24.50
CA LEU A 267 -7.81 7.27 24.67
C LEU A 267 -7.79 8.04 25.99
N GLU A 268 -8.91 8.66 26.39
CA GLU A 268 -9.07 9.33 27.68
C GLU A 268 -8.88 8.34 28.86
N ALA A 269 -9.43 7.14 28.75
CA ALA A 269 -9.27 6.08 29.76
C ALA A 269 -7.82 5.56 29.83
N ALA A 270 -7.11 5.52 28.72
CA ALA A 270 -5.72 5.09 28.67
C ALA A 270 -4.74 6.15 29.24
N GLY A 271 -5.15 7.42 29.29
CA GLY A 271 -4.36 8.53 29.84
C GLY A 271 -2.97 8.65 29.21
N ASP A 272 -1.98 9.01 30.02
CA ASP A 272 -0.59 9.26 29.60
C ASP A 272 0.16 8.01 29.09
N TYR A 273 -0.44 6.82 29.21
CA TYR A 273 0.16 5.59 28.68
C TYR A 273 0.03 5.44 27.17
N VAL A 274 -0.83 6.25 26.52
CA VAL A 274 -0.95 6.29 25.06
C VAL A 274 -0.37 7.58 24.52
N VAL A 275 0.63 7.44 23.64
CA VAL A 275 1.30 8.55 22.96
C VAL A 275 0.80 8.64 21.53
N THR A 276 0.21 9.78 21.14
CA THR A 276 -0.23 10.04 19.78
C THR A 276 0.75 10.97 19.07
N LEU A 277 1.41 10.50 18.01
CA LEU A 277 2.47 11.24 17.31
C LEU A 277 1.94 12.10 16.16
N GLY A 278 0.68 11.88 15.72
CA GLY A 278 0.22 12.45 14.46
C GLY A 278 0.92 11.79 13.25
N HIS A 279 1.11 12.54 12.18
CA HIS A 279 1.82 12.06 11.00
C HIS A 279 3.32 11.91 11.30
N VAL A 280 3.85 10.72 11.06
CA VAL A 280 5.29 10.41 11.19
C VAL A 280 5.88 10.36 9.78
N PRO A 281 6.96 11.11 9.49
CA PRO A 281 7.65 11.07 8.21
C PRO A 281 8.17 9.66 7.89
N GLY A 282 8.21 9.29 6.60
CA GLY A 282 8.63 7.96 6.17
C GLY A 282 10.05 7.57 6.64
N GLU A 283 10.95 8.54 6.73
CA GLU A 283 12.34 8.37 7.24
C GLU A 283 12.40 8.00 8.73
N ASP A 284 11.38 8.36 9.50
CA ASP A 284 11.28 8.07 10.94
C ASP A 284 10.57 6.74 11.24
N LEU A 285 9.83 6.19 10.27
CA LEU A 285 9.06 4.95 10.46
C LEU A 285 9.94 3.76 10.80
N GLN A 286 11.11 3.67 10.18
CA GLN A 286 12.06 2.59 10.47
C GLN A 286 12.50 2.61 11.95
N ALA A 287 12.78 3.78 12.51
CA ALA A 287 13.13 3.92 13.91
C ALA A 287 11.93 3.63 14.84
N LEU A 288 10.72 4.03 14.43
CA LEU A 288 9.49 3.76 15.17
C LEU A 288 9.20 2.24 15.26
N TYR A 289 9.29 1.52 14.14
CA TYR A 289 9.10 0.06 14.15
C TYR A 289 10.22 -0.64 14.89
N GLY A 290 11.48 -0.36 14.54
CA GLY A 290 12.65 -1.05 15.12
C GLY A 290 12.83 -0.84 16.62
N GLY A 291 12.35 0.27 17.18
CA GLY A 291 12.34 0.57 18.62
C GLY A 291 11.21 -0.10 19.40
N ALA A 292 10.15 -0.54 18.73
CA ALA A 292 8.98 -1.15 19.36
C ALA A 292 9.24 -2.60 19.79
N GLU A 293 8.49 -3.06 20.77
CA GLU A 293 8.44 -4.48 21.16
C GLU A 293 7.52 -5.27 20.24
N ALA A 294 6.40 -4.67 19.81
CA ALA A 294 5.58 -5.22 18.74
C ALA A 294 4.84 -4.11 18.00
N PHE A 295 4.63 -4.36 16.72
CA PHE A 295 3.74 -3.59 15.86
C PHE A 295 2.35 -4.23 15.87
N CYS A 296 1.31 -3.45 16.19
CA CYS A 296 -0.07 -3.90 16.30
C CYS A 296 -0.89 -3.42 15.11
N PHE A 297 -1.52 -4.34 14.38
CA PHE A 297 -2.27 -4.03 13.17
C PHE A 297 -3.67 -4.66 13.19
N PRO A 298 -4.64 -4.05 13.93
CA PRO A 298 -5.98 -4.61 14.15
C PRO A 298 -6.95 -4.36 13.00
N SER A 299 -6.46 -4.08 11.79
CA SER A 299 -7.27 -3.70 10.63
C SER A 299 -8.32 -4.75 10.29
N LEU A 300 -9.55 -4.31 9.99
CA LEU A 300 -10.65 -5.19 9.59
C LEU A 300 -10.51 -5.66 8.13
N PHE A 301 -9.94 -4.81 7.28
CA PHE A 301 -9.79 -5.10 5.86
C PHE A 301 -8.61 -4.32 5.26
N GLU A 302 -7.77 -5.00 4.48
CA GLU A 302 -6.64 -4.45 3.73
C GLU A 302 -6.49 -5.15 2.39
N GLY A 303 -5.89 -4.43 1.42
CA GLY A 303 -5.46 -5.06 0.17
C GLY A 303 -4.13 -5.78 0.29
N PHE A 304 -3.21 -5.26 1.14
CA PHE A 304 -1.89 -5.85 1.38
C PHE A 304 -1.41 -5.65 2.82
N GLY A 305 -1.38 -4.42 3.33
CA GLY A 305 -0.83 -4.13 4.66
C GLY A 305 0.68 -3.82 4.62
N ILE A 306 1.09 -2.83 3.83
CA ILE A 306 2.49 -2.37 3.74
C ILE A 306 3.15 -2.20 5.12
N PRO A 307 2.48 -1.61 6.14
CA PRO A 307 3.06 -1.48 7.49
C PRO A 307 3.50 -2.80 8.13
N LEU A 308 2.89 -3.93 7.78
CA LEU A 308 3.29 -5.24 8.31
C LEU A 308 4.68 -5.66 7.79
N VAL A 309 4.90 -5.53 6.49
CA VAL A 309 6.21 -5.89 5.90
C VAL A 309 7.29 -4.89 6.27
N GLU A 310 6.97 -3.62 6.48
CA GLU A 310 7.88 -2.60 7.00
C GLU A 310 8.31 -2.91 8.44
N ALA A 311 7.36 -3.28 9.31
CA ALA A 311 7.63 -3.69 10.67
C ALA A 311 8.50 -4.96 10.71
N MET A 312 8.14 -5.99 9.94
CA MET A 312 8.92 -7.22 9.83
C MET A 312 10.34 -6.96 9.33
N ALA A 313 10.51 -6.14 8.29
CA ALA A 313 11.83 -5.75 7.76
C ALA A 313 12.66 -4.94 8.77
N SER A 314 12.02 -4.21 9.70
CA SER A 314 12.67 -3.51 10.80
C SER A 314 12.99 -4.43 12.00
N GLY A 315 12.71 -5.73 11.91
CA GLY A 315 12.88 -6.68 13.01
C GLY A 315 11.90 -6.43 14.16
N CYS A 316 10.73 -5.87 13.88
CA CYS A 316 9.66 -5.67 14.86
C CYS A 316 8.69 -6.87 14.82
N PRO A 317 8.45 -7.59 15.92
CA PRO A 317 7.40 -8.59 16.01
C PRO A 317 6.03 -8.00 15.62
N VAL A 318 5.17 -8.75 14.96
CA VAL A 318 3.87 -8.25 14.54
C VAL A 318 2.71 -8.99 15.23
N LEU A 319 1.74 -8.21 15.72
CA LEU A 319 0.42 -8.64 16.12
C LEU A 319 -0.57 -8.12 15.08
N SER A 320 -1.23 -9.01 14.37
CA SER A 320 -2.11 -8.61 13.26
C SER A 320 -3.48 -9.26 13.36
N SER A 321 -4.47 -8.66 12.72
CA SER A 321 -5.76 -9.32 12.59
C SER A 321 -5.67 -10.56 11.69
N SER A 322 -6.54 -11.53 11.95
CA SER A 322 -6.66 -12.80 11.20
C SER A 322 -7.58 -12.68 9.98
N THR A 323 -7.93 -11.46 9.54
CA THR A 323 -8.88 -11.21 8.46
C THR A 323 -8.21 -10.69 7.19
N SER A 324 -8.95 -10.68 6.08
CA SER A 324 -8.50 -10.13 4.79
C SER A 324 -7.19 -10.75 4.29
N CYS A 325 -6.21 -9.93 3.88
CA CYS A 325 -4.91 -10.40 3.40
C CYS A 325 -3.88 -10.61 4.51
N MET A 326 -4.16 -10.22 5.75
CA MET A 326 -3.16 -10.27 6.83
C MET A 326 -2.61 -11.68 7.09
N PRO A 327 -3.42 -12.77 7.09
CA PRO A 327 -2.88 -14.14 7.23
C PRO A 327 -1.92 -14.52 6.10
N GLU A 328 -2.18 -14.07 4.87
CA GLU A 328 -1.30 -14.28 3.72
C GLU A 328 0.04 -13.55 3.90
N ILE A 329 0.01 -12.31 4.41
CA ILE A 329 1.20 -11.48 4.52
C ILE A 329 2.07 -11.86 5.72
N VAL A 330 1.44 -12.11 6.87
CA VAL A 330 2.15 -12.43 8.11
C VAL A 330 2.58 -13.89 8.17
N ALA A 331 1.74 -14.81 7.68
CA ALA A 331 1.93 -16.26 7.79
C ALA A 331 2.22 -16.69 9.25
N ASP A 332 3.37 -17.33 9.51
CA ASP A 332 3.85 -17.77 10.82
C ASP A 332 4.81 -16.74 11.47
N ALA A 333 5.05 -15.60 10.82
CA ALA A 333 5.98 -14.57 11.29
C ALA A 333 5.40 -13.63 12.36
N GLY A 334 4.18 -13.86 12.82
CA GLY A 334 3.53 -13.04 13.84
C GLY A 334 2.27 -13.70 14.40
N LEU A 335 1.64 -13.04 15.35
CA LEU A 335 0.41 -13.55 15.97
C LEU A 335 -0.82 -12.97 15.26
N LEU A 336 -1.69 -13.87 14.81
CA LEU A 336 -2.95 -13.54 14.13
C LEU A 336 -4.13 -13.63 15.10
N LEU A 337 -4.88 -12.54 15.25
CA LEU A 337 -5.96 -12.39 16.22
C LEU A 337 -7.27 -11.97 15.54
N ASP A 338 -8.40 -12.36 16.12
CA ASP A 338 -9.68 -11.78 15.74
C ASP A 338 -9.64 -10.26 16.02
N PRO A 339 -9.83 -9.41 15.00
CA PRO A 339 -9.76 -7.96 15.19
C PRO A 339 -10.83 -7.39 16.13
N MET A 340 -11.86 -8.14 16.47
CA MET A 340 -12.95 -7.72 17.36
C MET A 340 -12.80 -8.24 18.79
N ASP A 341 -11.87 -9.14 19.05
CA ASP A 341 -11.65 -9.73 20.38
C ASP A 341 -10.63 -8.93 21.22
N VAL A 342 -11.13 -7.91 21.92
CA VAL A 342 -10.32 -7.07 22.84
C VAL A 342 -9.52 -7.90 23.84
N ASN A 343 -10.11 -9.00 24.36
CA ASN A 343 -9.44 -9.86 25.36
C ASN A 343 -8.26 -10.62 24.74
N ALA A 344 -8.41 -11.17 23.54
CA ALA A 344 -7.31 -11.83 22.83
C ALA A 344 -6.15 -10.86 22.55
N TRP A 345 -6.45 -9.63 22.12
CA TRP A 345 -5.43 -8.59 21.94
C TRP A 345 -4.74 -8.22 23.25
N SER A 346 -5.49 -8.06 24.34
CA SER A 346 -4.91 -7.77 25.66
C SER A 346 -3.98 -8.91 26.13
N GLN A 347 -4.40 -10.15 25.98
CA GLN A 347 -3.58 -11.32 26.34
C GLN A 347 -2.30 -11.39 25.49
N ALA A 348 -2.41 -11.10 24.18
CA ALA A 348 -1.26 -11.06 23.29
C ALA A 348 -0.24 -9.98 23.72
N LEU A 349 -0.70 -8.79 24.11
CA LEU A 349 0.16 -7.73 24.64
C LEU A 349 0.86 -8.17 25.93
N ILE A 350 0.16 -8.89 26.83
CA ILE A 350 0.76 -9.47 28.05
C ILE A 350 1.85 -10.47 27.69
N GLN A 351 1.58 -11.38 26.75
CA GLN A 351 2.55 -12.37 26.30
C GLN A 351 3.79 -11.72 25.70
N MET A 352 3.63 -10.69 24.85
CA MET A 352 4.74 -9.93 24.28
C MET A 352 5.57 -9.23 25.35
N ALA A 353 4.94 -8.64 26.37
CA ALA A 353 5.63 -7.96 27.45
C ALA A 353 6.40 -8.91 28.38
N GLN A 354 5.97 -10.16 28.53
CA GLN A 354 6.51 -11.11 29.51
C GLN A 354 7.39 -12.21 28.92
N ASN A 355 7.40 -12.37 27.58
CA ASN A 355 8.11 -13.47 26.93
C ASN A 355 9.15 -12.99 25.91
N PRO A 356 10.39 -12.69 26.34
CA PRO A 356 11.47 -12.25 25.44
C PRO A 356 11.84 -13.30 24.37
N GLU A 357 11.69 -14.59 24.66
CA GLU A 357 11.96 -15.66 23.70
C GLU A 357 10.94 -15.62 22.54
N MET A 358 9.67 -15.45 22.86
CA MET A 358 8.62 -15.28 21.87
C MET A 358 8.86 -14.06 20.96
N LEU A 359 9.28 -12.93 21.54
CA LEU A 359 9.67 -11.73 20.79
C LEU A 359 10.85 -12.02 19.86
N ALA A 360 11.87 -12.75 20.33
CA ALA A 360 13.03 -13.10 19.51
C ALA A 360 12.64 -13.98 18.33
N ASN A 361 11.79 -14.99 18.55
CA ASN A 361 11.30 -15.88 17.52
C ASN A 361 10.49 -15.14 16.43
N TYR A 362 9.55 -14.28 16.83
CA TYR A 362 8.79 -13.49 15.87
C TYR A 362 9.63 -12.45 15.12
N ARG A 363 10.69 -11.93 15.75
CA ARG A 363 11.65 -11.06 15.07
C ARG A 363 12.39 -11.81 13.97
N GLU A 364 12.91 -12.98 14.24
CA GLU A 364 13.64 -13.81 13.25
C GLU A 364 12.74 -14.24 12.11
N ASN A 365 11.56 -14.77 12.44
CA ASN A 365 10.56 -15.17 11.44
C ASN A 365 10.12 -13.98 10.59
N GLY A 366 9.89 -12.81 11.21
CA GLY A 366 9.50 -11.59 10.53
C GLY A 366 10.55 -11.11 9.52
N LEU A 367 11.82 -11.10 9.92
CA LEU A 367 12.94 -10.76 9.04
C LEU A 367 13.04 -11.71 7.84
N THR A 368 12.87 -13.00 8.06
CA THR A 368 12.85 -14.01 7.00
C THR A 368 11.65 -13.79 6.07
N ARG A 369 10.45 -13.60 6.65
CA ARG A 369 9.22 -13.38 5.88
C ARG A 369 9.26 -12.11 5.03
N ALA A 370 9.85 -11.04 5.53
CA ALA A 370 9.97 -9.78 4.80
C ALA A 370 10.78 -9.92 3.49
N GLN A 371 11.69 -10.90 3.40
CA GLN A 371 12.50 -11.17 2.21
C GLN A 371 11.68 -11.79 1.05
N ASP A 372 10.51 -12.35 1.33
CA ASP A 372 9.61 -12.85 0.30
C ASP A 372 8.97 -11.73 -0.53
N PHE A 373 9.08 -10.48 -0.06
CA PHE A 373 8.48 -9.30 -0.68
C PHE A 373 9.55 -8.38 -1.26
N GLY A 374 9.59 -8.30 -2.60
CA GLY A 374 10.57 -7.49 -3.32
C GLY A 374 9.93 -6.66 -4.44
N TRP A 375 10.43 -5.43 -4.63
CA TRP A 375 9.96 -4.58 -5.72
C TRP A 375 10.37 -5.08 -7.10
N GLU A 376 11.56 -5.67 -7.22
CA GLU A 376 12.06 -6.23 -8.47
C GLU A 376 11.19 -7.39 -8.99
N PRO A 377 10.92 -8.49 -8.22
CA PRO A 377 10.02 -9.54 -8.67
C PRO A 377 8.59 -9.05 -8.93
N SER A 378 8.12 -8.05 -8.18
CA SER A 378 6.81 -7.46 -8.41
C SER A 378 6.74 -6.65 -9.71
N ALA A 379 7.80 -5.91 -10.04
CA ALA A 379 7.91 -5.18 -11.30
C ALA A 379 8.00 -6.12 -12.50
N GLU A 380 8.67 -7.27 -12.37
CA GLU A 380 8.72 -8.30 -13.43
C GLU A 380 7.32 -8.87 -13.74
N ILE A 381 6.48 -9.07 -12.72
CA ILE A 381 5.08 -9.49 -12.92
C ILE A 381 4.28 -8.41 -13.65
N VAL A 382 4.48 -7.14 -13.26
CA VAL A 382 3.85 -6.00 -13.95
C VAL A 382 4.32 -5.95 -15.40
N TRP A 383 5.63 -6.08 -15.64
CA TRP A 383 6.22 -6.07 -16.98
C TRP A 383 5.60 -7.14 -17.89
N LYS A 384 5.52 -8.39 -17.43
CA LYS A 384 4.86 -9.48 -18.17
C LYS A 384 3.42 -9.15 -18.54
N SER A 385 2.70 -8.44 -17.67
CA SER A 385 1.33 -8.02 -17.94
C SER A 385 1.24 -6.86 -18.95
N LEU A 386 2.28 -6.05 -19.06
CA LEU A 386 2.37 -4.93 -20.01
C LEU A 386 2.80 -5.36 -21.42
N GLN A 387 3.44 -6.50 -21.58
CA GLN A 387 3.87 -6.95 -22.90
C GLN A 387 2.67 -7.18 -23.85
N PRO A 388 2.75 -6.74 -25.09
CA PRO A 388 1.77 -7.11 -26.13
C PRO A 388 1.72 -8.64 -26.27
N CYS A 389 0.52 -9.18 -26.50
CA CYS A 389 0.33 -10.62 -26.76
C CYS A 389 0.85 -10.99 -28.15
#